data_4ba217dc9c0622f2a5ef32d77326e81c
#
_entry.id   4ba217dc9c0622f2a5ef32d77326e81c
#
_cell.length_a   1.000
_cell.length_b   1.000
_cell.length_c   1.000
_cell.angle_alpha   90.00
_cell.angle_beta   90.00
_cell.angle_gamma   90.00
#
_symmetry.space_group_name_H-M   'P 1'
#
loop_
_entity.id
_entity.type
_entity.pdbx_description
1 polymer ?
#
loop_
_entity_poly.entity_id
_entity_poly.type
_entity_poly.pdbx_seq_one_letter_code
_entity_poly.pdbx_strand_id
1 'polypeptide(L)'
;MTLDVMLNEREWRKEHRPGWLLLVSAAAIYAATLFLYHYEMQFSLTDLAVHANIAADFDFTDLHSITSRLAYPLWHLMTSCVYQLGLPIEWAAPVICSLCKVLTFVLTQRVLVGLCRGKVKENTLTLAAVLVNVVTAVFIPGVNDRVYRGFGYTIGSPNVWHNPTQQAVLVSALMVLPLLCHCWYEFERRYPEEGEKTLLPWGEVILLAVFLMGSLACKPTFLQALIPA
;
A
#
# COMPACT_ATOMS: atom_id res chain seq x y z
N MET A 1 -6.73 16.26 17.18
CA MET A 1 -6.95 14.81 17.31
C MET A 1 -5.63 14.22 17.72
N THR A 2 -5.43 14.02 19.01
CA THR A 2 -4.13 13.61 19.55
C THR A 2 -3.83 12.18 19.11
N LEU A 3 -2.75 11.99 18.39
CA LEU A 3 -2.13 10.69 18.14
C LEU A 3 -1.66 10.05 19.46
N ASP A 4 -1.67 10.81 20.57
CA ASP A 4 -1.56 10.24 21.92
C ASP A 4 -2.53 9.07 22.14
N VAL A 5 -3.69 9.09 21.45
CA VAL A 5 -4.64 7.95 21.40
C VAL A 5 -4.09 6.81 20.53
N MET A 6 -3.27 7.09 19.53
CA MET A 6 -2.62 6.06 18.69
C MET A 6 -1.28 5.60 19.27
N LEU A 7 -0.61 6.44 20.07
CA LEU A 7 0.74 6.19 20.59
C LEU A 7 0.79 5.91 22.10
N ASN A 8 -0.33 5.96 22.82
CA ASN A 8 -0.39 5.35 24.14
C ASN A 8 -0.41 3.83 24.00
N GLU A 9 0.75 3.32 23.56
CA GLU A 9 0.96 1.95 23.07
C GLU A 9 0.48 0.86 24.05
N ARG A 10 0.50 1.12 25.35
CA ARG A 10 0.15 0.09 26.36
C ARG A 10 -1.35 -0.03 26.58
N GLU A 11 -2.09 1.07 26.61
CA GLU A 11 -3.55 1.05 26.72
C GLU A 11 -4.17 0.70 25.37
N TRP A 12 -3.64 1.26 24.29
CA TRP A 12 -4.07 0.93 22.94
C TRP A 12 -3.92 -0.55 22.61
N ARG A 13 -2.80 -1.20 22.96
CA ARG A 13 -2.59 -2.65 22.77
C ARG A 13 -3.52 -3.53 23.61
N LYS A 14 -4.00 -3.05 24.74
CA LYS A 14 -4.94 -3.81 25.59
C LYS A 14 -6.37 -3.78 25.03
N GLU A 15 -6.79 -2.64 24.49
CA GLU A 15 -8.14 -2.45 23.96
C GLU A 15 -8.31 -2.91 22.51
N HIS A 16 -7.21 -2.95 21.73
CA HIS A 16 -7.27 -3.16 20.27
C HIS A 16 -6.46 -4.39 19.83
N ARG A 17 -6.63 -5.51 20.52
CA ARG A 17 -6.20 -6.79 19.92
C ARG A 17 -6.95 -6.94 18.60
N PRO A 18 -6.25 -7.27 17.48
CA PRO A 18 -6.91 -7.44 16.20
C PRO A 18 -8.04 -8.43 16.38
N GLY A 19 -9.27 -7.97 16.14
CA GLY A 19 -10.44 -8.83 16.24
C GLY A 19 -10.29 -10.01 15.27
N TRP A 20 -10.79 -11.17 15.62
CA TRP A 20 -10.75 -12.36 14.74
C TRP A 20 -11.28 -12.05 13.34
N LEU A 21 -12.27 -11.14 13.21
CA LEU A 21 -12.83 -10.73 11.94
C LEU A 21 -11.79 -10.03 11.05
N LEU A 22 -10.90 -9.20 11.63
CA LEU A 22 -9.80 -8.58 10.89
C LEU A 22 -8.85 -9.64 10.33
N LEU A 23 -8.47 -10.63 11.15
CA LEU A 23 -7.57 -11.70 10.73
C LEU A 23 -8.18 -12.57 9.63
N VAL A 24 -9.44 -12.97 9.81
CA VAL A 24 -10.16 -13.78 8.80
C VAL A 24 -10.33 -13.00 7.51
N SER A 25 -10.70 -11.71 7.59
CA SER A 25 -10.81 -10.86 6.39
C SER A 25 -9.46 -10.68 5.69
N ALA A 26 -8.38 -10.46 6.44
CA ALA A 26 -7.04 -10.36 5.88
C ALA A 26 -6.62 -11.65 5.16
N ALA A 27 -6.85 -12.81 5.78
CA ALA A 27 -6.56 -14.10 5.16
C ALA A 27 -7.41 -14.35 3.90
N ALA A 28 -8.70 -14.01 3.95
CA ALA A 28 -9.59 -14.13 2.79
C ALA A 28 -9.19 -13.20 1.64
N ILE A 29 -8.84 -11.94 1.95
CA ILE A 29 -8.34 -10.98 0.95
C ILE A 29 -7.03 -11.50 0.35
N TYR A 30 -6.10 -11.99 1.17
CA TYR A 30 -4.84 -12.56 0.69
C TYR A 30 -5.09 -13.72 -0.29
N ALA A 31 -5.87 -14.70 0.12
CA ALA A 31 -6.15 -15.88 -0.70
C ALA A 31 -6.86 -15.51 -2.01
N ALA A 32 -7.89 -14.65 -1.95
CA ALA A 32 -8.64 -14.22 -3.13
C ALA A 32 -7.74 -13.42 -4.10
N THR A 33 -6.94 -12.49 -3.58
CA THR A 33 -6.06 -11.66 -4.42
C THR A 33 -4.89 -12.47 -4.98
N LEU A 34 -4.34 -13.42 -4.21
CA LEU A 34 -3.30 -14.32 -4.69
C LEU A 34 -3.80 -15.14 -5.89
N PHE A 35 -5.02 -15.69 -5.79
CA PHE A 35 -5.64 -16.40 -6.90
C PHE A 35 -5.87 -15.48 -8.12
N LEU A 36 -6.43 -14.29 -7.92
CA LEU A 36 -6.72 -13.35 -9.00
C LEU A 36 -5.44 -12.87 -9.72
N TYR A 37 -4.41 -12.49 -8.96
CA TYR A 37 -3.14 -12.05 -9.55
C TYR A 37 -2.40 -13.21 -10.23
N HIS A 38 -2.44 -14.41 -9.67
CA HIS A 38 -1.86 -15.59 -10.33
C HIS A 38 -2.59 -15.91 -11.63
N TYR A 39 -3.93 -15.78 -11.66
CA TYR A 39 -4.70 -15.92 -12.88
C TYR A 39 -4.35 -14.82 -13.90
N GLU A 40 -4.16 -13.58 -13.47
CA GLU A 40 -3.75 -12.46 -14.32
C GLU A 40 -2.37 -12.69 -14.97
N MET A 41 -1.44 -13.34 -14.28
CA MET A 41 -0.12 -13.69 -14.80
C MET A 41 -0.16 -14.64 -16.00
N GLN A 42 -1.27 -15.32 -16.25
CA GLN A 42 -1.44 -16.16 -17.44
C GLN A 42 -1.60 -15.37 -18.73
N PHE A 43 -1.82 -14.05 -18.64
CA PHE A 43 -1.96 -13.14 -19.76
C PHE A 43 -0.72 -12.27 -19.91
N SER A 44 0.10 -12.57 -20.91
CA SER A 44 1.40 -11.92 -21.14
C SER A 44 1.35 -10.40 -21.40
N LEU A 45 0.17 -9.86 -21.69
CA LEU A 45 -0.04 -8.44 -22.02
C LEU A 45 -0.62 -7.62 -20.86
N THR A 46 -0.72 -8.17 -19.66
CA THR A 46 -1.14 -7.40 -18.49
C THR A 46 0.03 -6.60 -17.93
N ASP A 47 -0.27 -5.46 -17.31
CA ASP A 47 0.74 -4.66 -16.60
C ASP A 47 1.49 -5.50 -15.57
N LEU A 48 0.78 -6.37 -14.86
CA LEU A 48 1.39 -7.25 -13.86
C LEU A 48 2.43 -8.18 -14.50
N ALA A 49 2.10 -8.84 -15.61
CA ALA A 49 3.02 -9.75 -16.29
C ALA A 49 4.23 -9.00 -16.86
N VAL A 50 4.01 -7.82 -17.45
CA VAL A 50 5.11 -6.97 -17.97
C VAL A 50 6.05 -6.55 -16.85
N HIS A 51 5.53 -6.03 -15.76
CA HIS A 51 6.32 -5.61 -14.61
C HIS A 51 7.03 -6.80 -13.92
N ALA A 52 6.38 -7.97 -13.87
CA ALA A 52 6.98 -9.18 -13.30
C ALA A 52 8.18 -9.66 -14.14
N ASN A 53 8.07 -9.64 -15.46
CA ASN A 53 9.18 -9.99 -16.34
C ASN A 53 10.36 -9.03 -16.17
N ILE A 54 10.11 -7.71 -16.05
CA ILE A 54 11.16 -6.74 -15.73
C ILE A 54 11.83 -7.08 -14.39
N ALA A 55 11.06 -7.47 -13.36
CA ALA A 55 11.60 -7.85 -12.06
C ALA A 55 12.43 -9.15 -12.11
N ALA A 56 12.07 -10.10 -12.98
CA ALA A 56 12.82 -11.32 -13.18
C ALA A 56 14.21 -11.09 -13.82
N ASP A 57 14.31 -10.05 -14.64
CA ASP A 57 15.56 -9.67 -15.33
C ASP A 57 16.53 -8.85 -14.45
N PHE A 58 16.20 -8.59 -13.18
CA PHE A 58 17.07 -7.79 -12.31
C PHE A 58 18.31 -8.55 -11.91
N ASP A 59 19.46 -7.91 -12.18
CA ASP A 59 20.76 -8.34 -11.65
C ASP A 59 21.16 -7.44 -10.47
N PHE A 60 21.15 -7.99 -9.26
CA PHE A 60 21.53 -7.25 -8.05
C PHE A 60 23.03 -6.93 -7.98
N THR A 61 23.86 -7.49 -8.85
CA THR A 61 25.27 -7.15 -8.97
C THR A 61 25.50 -5.90 -9.81
N ASP A 62 24.51 -5.52 -10.64
CA ASP A 62 24.53 -4.32 -11.47
C ASP A 62 23.39 -3.37 -11.12
N LEU A 63 23.60 -2.54 -10.09
CA LEU A 63 22.63 -1.52 -9.66
C LEU A 63 22.33 -0.49 -10.76
N HIS A 64 23.26 -0.25 -11.68
CA HIS A 64 23.04 0.67 -12.79
C HIS A 64 21.99 0.14 -13.76
N SER A 65 21.98 -1.16 -14.02
CA SER A 65 20.97 -1.80 -14.88
C SER A 65 19.57 -1.63 -14.34
N ILE A 66 19.41 -1.66 -13.00
CA ILE A 66 18.13 -1.48 -12.32
C ILE A 66 17.66 -0.03 -12.42
N THR A 67 18.53 0.93 -12.06
CA THR A 67 18.16 2.34 -11.99
C THR A 67 18.01 3.00 -13.36
N SER A 68 18.68 2.50 -14.39
CA SER A 68 18.56 2.99 -15.77
C SER A 68 17.27 2.53 -16.46
N ARG A 69 16.68 1.43 -16.02
CA ARG A 69 15.46 0.86 -16.62
C ARG A 69 14.17 1.37 -16.00
N LEU A 70 14.21 1.75 -14.72
CA LEU A 70 13.01 2.10 -13.95
C LEU A 70 13.21 3.34 -13.09
N ALA A 71 12.30 4.28 -13.22
CA ALA A 71 12.27 5.48 -12.38
C ALA A 71 11.81 5.20 -10.94
N TYR A 72 11.11 4.07 -10.71
CA TYR A 72 10.53 3.68 -9.41
C TYR A 72 10.61 2.16 -9.22
N PRO A 73 11.76 1.66 -8.76
CA PRO A 73 12.06 0.22 -8.79
C PRO A 73 11.57 -0.58 -7.58
N LEU A 74 11.00 0.03 -6.52
CA LEU A 74 10.81 -0.65 -5.24
C LEU A 74 9.94 -1.91 -5.33
N TRP A 75 8.81 -1.85 -6.05
CA TRP A 75 7.97 -3.04 -6.23
C TRP A 75 8.72 -4.15 -6.98
N HIS A 76 9.48 -3.79 -8.02
CA HIS A 76 10.26 -4.75 -8.81
C HIS A 76 11.37 -5.38 -7.98
N LEU A 77 12.05 -4.59 -7.13
CA LEU A 77 13.07 -5.10 -6.21
C LEU A 77 12.48 -6.11 -5.22
N MET A 78 11.33 -5.80 -4.60
CA MET A 78 10.66 -6.73 -3.69
C MET A 78 10.28 -8.04 -4.41
N THR A 79 9.72 -7.93 -5.61
CA THR A 79 9.34 -9.10 -6.43
C THR A 79 10.56 -9.91 -6.85
N SER A 80 11.61 -9.26 -7.32
CA SER A 80 12.87 -9.89 -7.71
C SER A 80 13.54 -10.61 -6.51
N CYS A 81 13.54 -9.99 -5.33
CA CYS A 81 14.05 -10.66 -4.12
C CYS A 81 13.33 -11.99 -3.86
N VAL A 82 12.01 -12.00 -3.94
CA VAL A 82 11.22 -13.23 -3.71
C VAL A 82 11.48 -14.26 -4.82
N TYR A 83 11.60 -13.81 -6.06
CA TYR A 83 11.94 -14.65 -7.19
C TYR A 83 13.31 -15.32 -7.03
N GLN A 84 14.33 -14.56 -6.63
CA GLN A 84 15.69 -15.07 -6.41
C GLN A 84 15.81 -16.00 -5.19
N LEU A 85 14.89 -15.90 -4.23
CA LEU A 85 14.75 -16.88 -3.15
C LEU A 85 14.17 -18.23 -3.61
N GLY A 86 13.88 -18.39 -4.90
CA GLY A 86 13.43 -19.63 -5.53
C GLY A 86 11.93 -19.75 -5.77
N LEU A 87 11.14 -18.69 -5.52
CA LEU A 87 9.73 -18.72 -5.87
C LEU A 87 9.58 -18.34 -7.36
N PRO A 88 8.92 -19.15 -8.21
CA PRO A 88 8.69 -18.80 -9.62
C PRO A 88 8.04 -17.43 -9.78
N ILE A 89 8.37 -16.70 -10.85
CA ILE A 89 7.91 -15.32 -11.04
C ILE A 89 6.38 -15.23 -11.09
N GLU A 90 5.70 -16.26 -11.60
CA GLU A 90 4.24 -16.39 -11.67
C GLU A 90 3.59 -16.44 -10.28
N TRP A 91 4.37 -16.68 -9.23
CA TRP A 91 3.95 -16.65 -7.84
C TRP A 91 4.56 -15.48 -7.07
N ALA A 92 5.81 -15.10 -7.36
CA ALA A 92 6.50 -14.02 -6.67
C ALA A 92 5.75 -12.68 -6.82
N ALA A 93 5.35 -12.32 -8.03
CA ALA A 93 4.60 -11.10 -8.30
C ALA A 93 3.20 -11.09 -7.63
N PRO A 94 2.36 -12.13 -7.77
CA PRO A 94 1.11 -12.26 -7.04
C PRO A 94 1.25 -12.19 -5.53
N VAL A 95 2.26 -12.82 -4.94
CA VAL A 95 2.52 -12.77 -3.49
C VAL A 95 2.76 -11.33 -3.03
N ILE A 96 3.65 -10.59 -3.70
CA ILE A 96 3.94 -9.20 -3.34
C ILE A 96 2.70 -8.30 -3.51
N CYS A 97 1.96 -8.44 -4.61
CA CYS A 97 0.71 -7.68 -4.80
C CYS A 97 -0.32 -7.99 -3.71
N SER A 98 -0.49 -9.27 -3.37
CA SER A 98 -1.45 -9.69 -2.34
C SER A 98 -1.06 -9.21 -0.95
N LEU A 99 0.24 -9.21 -0.63
CA LEU A 99 0.75 -8.62 0.62
C LEU A 99 0.49 -7.11 0.67
N CYS A 100 0.76 -6.37 -0.41
CA CYS A 100 0.44 -4.95 -0.49
C CYS A 100 -1.06 -4.70 -0.29
N LYS A 101 -1.93 -5.56 -0.86
CA LYS A 101 -3.38 -5.44 -0.72
C LYS A 101 -3.85 -5.68 0.71
N VAL A 102 -3.32 -6.70 1.37
CA VAL A 102 -3.61 -6.97 2.79
C VAL A 102 -3.12 -5.83 3.69
N LEU A 103 -1.90 -5.32 3.45
CA LEU A 103 -1.38 -4.17 4.19
C LEU A 103 -2.26 -2.94 3.99
N THR A 104 -2.68 -2.64 2.76
CA THR A 104 -3.61 -1.56 2.44
C THR A 104 -4.93 -1.73 3.21
N PHE A 105 -5.50 -2.93 3.23
CA PHE A 105 -6.72 -3.24 3.98
C PHE A 105 -6.53 -3.00 5.49
N VAL A 106 -5.48 -3.53 6.09
CA VAL A 106 -5.21 -3.37 7.53
C VAL A 106 -4.98 -1.91 7.88
N LEU A 107 -4.21 -1.18 7.09
CA LEU A 107 -3.97 0.25 7.30
C LEU A 107 -5.26 1.08 7.14
N THR A 108 -6.08 0.78 6.14
CA THR A 108 -7.41 1.42 5.97
C THR A 108 -8.27 1.20 7.21
N GLN A 109 -8.33 -0.03 7.72
CA GLN A 109 -9.08 -0.33 8.94
C GLN A 109 -8.56 0.46 10.14
N ARG A 110 -7.23 0.55 10.32
CA ARG A 110 -6.61 1.33 11.40
C ARG A 110 -6.91 2.83 11.30
N VAL A 111 -6.87 3.39 10.10
CA VAL A 111 -7.26 4.78 9.86
C VAL A 111 -8.73 5.01 10.23
N LEU A 112 -9.63 4.11 9.81
CA LEU A 112 -11.06 4.20 10.15
C LEU A 112 -11.30 4.12 11.66
N VAL A 113 -10.61 3.21 12.38
CA VAL A 113 -10.69 3.11 13.84
C VAL A 113 -10.25 4.42 14.49
N GLY A 114 -9.13 4.99 14.05
CA GLY A 114 -8.64 6.28 14.54
C GLY A 114 -9.61 7.43 14.29
N LEU A 115 -10.21 7.50 13.11
CA LEU A 115 -11.17 8.55 12.75
C LEU A 115 -12.48 8.44 13.54
N CYS A 116 -12.98 7.24 13.78
CA CYS A 116 -14.25 7.01 14.48
C CYS A 116 -14.15 7.09 16.01
N ARG A 117 -12.94 7.10 16.59
CA ARG A 117 -12.68 7.31 18.03
C ARG A 117 -13.61 6.49 18.95
N GLY A 118 -13.76 5.21 18.68
CA GLY A 118 -14.61 4.32 19.48
C GLY A 118 -16.13 4.52 19.33
N LYS A 119 -16.59 5.46 18.50
CA LYS A 119 -18.03 5.68 18.26
C LYS A 119 -18.67 4.59 17.42
N VAL A 120 -17.88 3.79 16.71
CA VAL A 120 -18.33 2.71 15.83
C VAL A 120 -17.64 1.41 16.24
N LYS A 121 -18.37 0.30 16.23
CA LYS A 121 -17.78 -1.02 16.55
C LYS A 121 -16.70 -1.39 15.57
N GLU A 122 -15.59 -1.96 16.06
CA GLU A 122 -14.42 -2.34 15.25
C GLU A 122 -14.80 -3.30 14.11
N ASN A 123 -15.68 -4.26 14.34
CA ASN A 123 -16.17 -5.17 13.30
C ASN A 123 -16.86 -4.43 12.13
N THR A 124 -17.63 -3.39 12.43
CA THR A 124 -18.27 -2.56 11.38
C THR A 124 -17.21 -1.81 10.56
N LEU A 125 -16.17 -1.30 11.23
CA LEU A 125 -15.06 -0.62 10.56
C LEU A 125 -14.21 -1.59 9.74
N THR A 126 -14.06 -2.83 10.21
CA THR A 126 -13.42 -3.90 9.44
C THR A 126 -14.20 -4.20 8.15
N LEU A 127 -15.53 -4.35 8.24
CA LEU A 127 -16.37 -4.53 7.05
C LEU A 127 -16.32 -3.34 6.10
N ALA A 128 -16.33 -2.11 6.63
CA ALA A 128 -16.15 -0.90 5.83
C ALA A 128 -14.80 -0.89 5.11
N ALA A 129 -13.71 -1.30 5.79
CA ALA A 129 -12.40 -1.42 5.18
C ALA A 129 -12.36 -2.49 4.08
N VAL A 130 -13.05 -3.63 4.27
CA VAL A 130 -13.22 -4.63 3.20
C VAL A 130 -13.90 -4.00 2.00
N LEU A 131 -15.05 -3.34 2.20
CA LEU A 131 -15.79 -2.70 1.12
C LEU A 131 -14.94 -1.69 0.34
N VAL A 132 -14.26 -0.78 1.05
CA VAL A 132 -13.38 0.23 0.41
C VAL A 132 -12.28 -0.42 -0.42
N ASN A 133 -11.74 -1.56 0.02
CA ASN A 133 -10.63 -2.21 -0.67
C ASN A 133 -11.07 -3.19 -1.78
N VAL A 134 -12.31 -3.69 -1.74
CA VAL A 134 -12.81 -4.73 -2.67
C VAL A 134 -13.78 -4.18 -3.70
N VAL A 135 -14.58 -3.15 -3.37
CA VAL A 135 -15.63 -2.60 -4.26
C VAL A 135 -15.09 -1.67 -5.37
N THR A 136 -13.80 -1.40 -5.40
CA THR A 136 -13.21 -0.83 -6.63
C THR A 136 -13.30 -1.85 -7.76
N ALA A 137 -13.35 -1.38 -9.02
CA ALA A 137 -13.53 -2.21 -10.22
C ALA A 137 -12.77 -3.55 -10.13
N VAL A 138 -13.50 -4.61 -9.81
CA VAL A 138 -12.93 -5.93 -9.55
C VAL A 138 -12.75 -6.66 -10.86
N PHE A 139 -11.56 -7.23 -11.07
CA PHE A 139 -11.37 -8.22 -12.14
C PHE A 139 -12.14 -9.49 -11.78
N ILE A 140 -13.08 -9.87 -12.62
CA ILE A 140 -13.84 -11.11 -12.47
C ILE A 140 -13.49 -12.02 -13.66
N PRO A 141 -12.74 -13.12 -13.42
CA PRO A 141 -12.37 -14.06 -14.46
C PRO A 141 -13.61 -14.54 -15.24
N GLY A 142 -13.51 -14.57 -16.56
CA GLY A 142 -14.59 -14.99 -17.44
C GLY A 142 -15.70 -13.96 -17.67
N VAL A 143 -15.79 -12.90 -16.85
CA VAL A 143 -16.83 -11.86 -16.98
C VAL A 143 -16.28 -10.62 -17.66
N ASN A 144 -15.17 -10.06 -17.15
CA ASN A 144 -14.62 -8.81 -17.63
C ASN A 144 -13.16 -8.91 -18.14
N ASP A 145 -12.64 -10.12 -18.32
CA ASP A 145 -11.29 -10.36 -18.82
C ASP A 145 -11.09 -9.85 -20.27
N ARG A 146 -12.14 -9.72 -21.07
CA ARG A 146 -12.05 -9.06 -22.39
C ARG A 146 -11.76 -7.57 -22.28
N VAL A 147 -12.37 -6.89 -21.33
CA VAL A 147 -12.12 -5.48 -21.03
C VAL A 147 -10.67 -5.30 -20.60
N TYR A 148 -10.17 -6.21 -19.76
CA TYR A 148 -8.80 -6.21 -19.30
C TYR A 148 -7.78 -6.47 -20.39
N ARG A 149 -8.03 -7.45 -21.25
CA ARG A 149 -7.16 -7.77 -22.39
C ARG A 149 -7.13 -6.67 -23.45
N GLY A 150 -8.26 -5.96 -23.64
CA GLY A 150 -8.38 -4.88 -24.64
C GLY A 150 -7.79 -3.55 -24.17
N PHE A 151 -7.70 -3.32 -22.86
CA PHE A 151 -7.26 -2.05 -22.26
C PHE A 151 -5.90 -2.12 -21.58
N GLY A 152 -5.20 -3.25 -21.64
CA GLY A 152 -3.91 -3.47 -20.98
C GLY A 152 -2.80 -2.47 -21.37
N TYR A 153 -2.95 -1.77 -22.49
CA TYR A 153 -2.00 -0.76 -22.96
C TYR A 153 -2.53 0.67 -22.92
N THR A 154 -3.77 0.90 -22.53
CA THR A 154 -4.34 2.25 -22.61
C THR A 154 -4.26 2.95 -21.27
N ILE A 155 -3.71 4.16 -21.31
CA ILE A 155 -3.83 5.17 -20.25
C ILE A 155 -5.32 5.28 -19.91
N GLY A 156 -5.71 4.81 -18.73
CA GLY A 156 -7.10 4.92 -18.28
C GLY A 156 -7.81 3.61 -18.02
N SER A 157 -7.11 2.48 -17.92
CA SER A 157 -7.74 1.27 -17.37
C SER A 157 -8.38 1.62 -16.03
N PRO A 158 -9.71 1.43 -15.84
CA PRO A 158 -10.40 1.75 -14.60
C PRO A 158 -10.00 0.82 -13.46
N ASN A 159 -9.12 -0.13 -13.72
CA ASN A 159 -8.74 -1.14 -12.77
C ASN A 159 -7.46 -0.79 -12.02
N VAL A 160 -7.63 -0.40 -10.78
CA VAL A 160 -6.50 -0.17 -9.85
C VAL A 160 -5.72 -1.45 -9.56
N TRP A 161 -6.29 -2.63 -9.83
CA TRP A 161 -5.69 -3.92 -9.49
C TRP A 161 -4.60 -4.35 -10.48
N HIS A 162 -4.68 -3.96 -11.74
CA HIS A 162 -3.73 -4.43 -12.75
C HIS A 162 -2.34 -3.79 -12.65
N ASN A 163 -2.23 -2.65 -11.97
CA ASN A 163 -0.95 -1.95 -11.84
C ASN A 163 -0.28 -2.26 -10.49
N PRO A 164 0.76 -3.11 -10.47
CA PRO A 164 1.38 -3.57 -9.24
C PRO A 164 2.08 -2.45 -8.46
N THR A 165 2.66 -1.46 -9.15
CA THR A 165 3.31 -0.31 -8.50
C THR A 165 2.27 0.60 -7.81
N GLN A 166 1.05 0.66 -8.34
CA GLN A 166 -0.06 1.38 -7.70
C GLN A 166 -0.51 0.67 -6.41
N GLN A 167 -0.49 -0.65 -6.35
CA GLN A 167 -0.79 -1.36 -5.11
C GLN A 167 0.26 -1.08 -4.02
N ALA A 168 1.52 -1.04 -4.40
CA ALA A 168 2.62 -0.76 -3.46
C ALA A 168 2.59 0.68 -2.94
N VAL A 169 2.28 1.67 -3.79
CA VAL A 169 2.21 3.08 -3.37
C VAL A 169 1.07 3.35 -2.38
N LEU A 170 -0.05 2.63 -2.46
CA LEU A 170 -1.17 2.78 -1.53
C LEU A 170 -0.78 2.49 -0.08
N VAL A 171 0.12 1.51 0.14
CA VAL A 171 0.64 1.20 1.48
C VAL A 171 1.37 2.42 2.05
N SER A 172 2.30 2.99 1.28
CA SER A 172 3.04 4.18 1.69
C SER A 172 2.11 5.39 1.90
N ALA A 173 1.14 5.61 1.02
CA ALA A 173 0.18 6.72 1.11
C ALA A 173 -0.65 6.67 2.39
N LEU A 174 -1.13 5.46 2.77
CA LEU A 174 -1.89 5.26 4.00
C LEU A 174 -1.05 5.43 5.28
N MET A 175 0.26 5.33 5.19
CA MET A 175 1.17 5.67 6.30
C MET A 175 1.51 7.15 6.32
N VAL A 176 1.76 7.77 5.17
CA VAL A 176 2.14 9.18 5.05
C VAL A 176 1.06 10.12 5.56
N LEU A 177 -0.20 9.92 5.14
CA LEU A 177 -1.27 10.85 5.48
C LEU A 177 -1.50 11.01 7.00
N PRO A 178 -1.65 9.93 7.81
CA PRO A 178 -1.79 10.06 9.25
C PRO A 178 -0.55 10.68 9.92
N LEU A 179 0.67 10.31 9.46
CA LEU A 179 1.91 10.85 10.00
C LEU A 179 2.03 12.35 9.72
N LEU A 180 1.71 12.79 8.50
CA LEU A 180 1.72 14.19 8.12
C LEU A 180 0.71 15.00 8.96
N CYS A 181 -0.51 14.50 9.09
CA CYS A 181 -1.53 15.14 9.93
C CYS A 181 -1.08 15.23 11.39
N HIS A 182 -0.40 14.21 11.90
CA HIS A 182 0.12 14.22 13.26
C HIS A 182 1.27 15.22 13.44
N CYS A 183 2.25 15.21 12.55
CA CYS A 183 3.35 16.18 12.57
C CYS A 183 2.82 17.63 12.51
N TRP A 184 1.82 17.87 11.65
CA TRP A 184 1.18 19.17 11.56
C TRP A 184 0.49 19.57 12.86
N TYR A 185 -0.30 18.66 13.46
CA TYR A 185 -1.00 18.91 14.70
C TYR A 185 -0.01 19.19 15.87
N GLU A 186 1.06 18.40 16.01
CA GLU A 186 2.06 18.63 17.04
C GLU A 186 2.80 19.96 16.84
N PHE A 187 3.06 20.35 15.59
CA PHE A 187 3.61 21.66 15.28
C PHE A 187 2.67 22.78 15.73
N GLU A 188 1.39 22.76 15.32
CA GLU A 188 0.42 23.79 15.71
C GLU A 188 0.22 23.88 17.23
N ARG A 189 0.28 22.74 17.93
CA ARG A 189 0.13 22.70 19.38
C ARG A 189 1.30 23.34 20.11
N ARG A 190 2.51 23.14 19.64
CA ARG A 190 3.75 23.59 20.30
C ARG A 190 4.15 25.01 19.90
N TYR A 191 3.87 25.40 18.68
CA TYR A 191 4.33 26.68 18.13
C TYR A 191 3.95 27.91 18.98
N PRO A 192 2.74 28.00 19.56
CA PRO A 192 2.37 29.14 20.41
C PRO A 192 3.22 29.30 21.67
N GLU A 193 3.75 28.17 22.20
CA GLU A 193 4.55 28.16 23.44
C GLU A 193 6.04 28.29 23.15
N GLU A 194 6.53 27.62 22.13
CA GLU A 194 7.96 27.48 21.81
C GLU A 194 8.40 28.42 20.67
N GLY A 195 7.46 28.94 19.89
CA GLY A 195 7.72 29.83 18.75
C GLY A 195 8.62 29.19 17.70
N GLU A 196 9.59 29.97 17.19
CA GLU A 196 10.53 29.48 16.15
C GLU A 196 11.44 28.33 16.60
N LYS A 197 11.47 28.02 17.91
CA LYS A 197 12.25 26.90 18.46
C LYS A 197 11.47 25.59 18.48
N THR A 198 10.24 25.60 18.00
CA THR A 198 9.40 24.40 17.94
C THR A 198 10.07 23.34 17.08
N LEU A 199 10.45 22.25 17.71
CA LEU A 199 11.03 21.10 17.02
C LEU A 199 10.00 19.99 16.91
N LEU A 200 9.82 19.49 15.68
CA LEU A 200 9.04 18.27 15.46
C LEU A 200 9.77 17.06 16.03
N PRO A 201 9.06 16.03 16.51
CA PRO A 201 9.67 14.80 16.99
C PRO A 201 10.43 14.11 15.85
N TRP A 202 11.75 14.06 15.96
CA TRP A 202 12.64 13.56 14.89
C TRP A 202 12.30 12.15 14.43
N GLY A 203 11.87 11.28 15.35
CA GLY A 203 11.48 9.90 14.98
C GLY A 203 10.33 9.85 13.98
N GLU A 204 9.33 10.72 14.15
CA GLU A 204 8.16 10.79 13.25
C GLU A 204 8.50 11.46 11.93
N VAL A 205 9.35 12.48 11.96
CA VAL A 205 9.86 13.14 10.74
C VAL A 205 10.67 12.16 9.90
N ILE A 206 11.54 11.35 10.52
CA ILE A 206 12.31 10.31 9.83
C ILE A 206 11.36 9.26 9.24
N LEU A 207 10.38 8.81 10.02
CA LEU A 207 9.41 7.82 9.58
C LEU A 207 8.58 8.35 8.39
N LEU A 208 8.13 9.60 8.48
CA LEU A 208 7.44 10.29 7.39
C LEU A 208 8.32 10.36 6.14
N ALA A 209 9.58 10.74 6.28
CA ALA A 209 10.54 10.79 5.17
C ALA A 209 10.75 9.40 4.53
N VAL A 210 10.88 8.34 5.34
CA VAL A 210 11.02 6.96 4.84
C VAL A 210 9.80 6.54 4.01
N PHE A 211 8.58 6.82 4.49
CA PHE A 211 7.37 6.46 3.71
C PHE A 211 7.17 7.35 2.48
N LEU A 212 7.56 8.62 2.53
CA LEU A 212 7.57 9.49 1.34
C LEU A 212 8.55 8.97 0.29
N MET A 213 9.76 8.60 0.69
CA MET A 213 10.76 8.00 -0.22
C MET A 213 10.27 6.64 -0.75
N GLY A 214 9.66 5.81 0.11
CA GLY A 214 9.03 4.56 -0.32
C GLY A 214 7.92 4.77 -1.35
N SER A 215 7.10 5.80 -1.15
CA SER A 215 6.07 6.21 -2.11
C SER A 215 6.67 6.60 -3.46
N LEU A 216 7.72 7.42 -3.47
CA LEU A 216 8.45 7.80 -4.70
C LEU A 216 9.04 6.59 -5.41
N ALA A 217 9.67 5.69 -4.64
CA ALA A 217 10.30 4.49 -5.17
C ALA A 217 9.29 3.44 -5.68
N CYS A 218 8.01 3.51 -5.25
CA CYS A 218 6.92 2.71 -5.81
C CYS A 218 6.26 3.36 -7.01
N LYS A 219 5.91 4.64 -6.89
CA LYS A 219 5.27 5.45 -7.95
C LYS A 219 5.14 6.91 -7.52
N PRO A 220 5.55 7.90 -8.32
CA PRO A 220 5.55 9.30 -7.92
C PRO A 220 4.16 9.94 -7.85
N THR A 221 3.11 9.28 -8.36
CA THR A 221 1.76 9.84 -8.49
C THR A 221 1.15 10.32 -7.17
N PHE A 222 1.41 9.64 -6.06
CA PHE A 222 0.93 10.06 -4.75
C PHE A 222 1.56 11.39 -4.31
N LEU A 223 2.89 11.50 -4.43
CA LEU A 223 3.59 12.72 -4.06
C LEU A 223 3.24 13.89 -4.98
N GLN A 224 3.05 13.63 -6.28
CA GLN A 224 2.59 14.64 -7.24
C GLN A 224 1.20 15.18 -6.90
N ALA A 225 0.33 14.35 -6.31
CA ALA A 225 -0.97 14.79 -5.83
C ALA A 225 -0.90 15.54 -4.49
N LEU A 226 0.10 15.25 -3.64
CA LEU A 226 0.24 15.85 -2.31
C LEU A 226 0.90 17.25 -2.34
N ILE A 227 1.88 17.48 -3.22
CA ILE A 227 2.68 18.71 -3.27
C ILE A 227 1.84 19.96 -3.62
N PRO A 228 0.86 19.94 -4.52
CA PRO A 228 0.07 21.13 -4.87
C PRO A 228 -0.96 21.53 -3.81
N ALA A 229 -1.21 20.71 -2.82
CA ALA A 229 -2.20 20.96 -1.76
C ALA A 229 -1.60 21.75 -0.61
#